data_81a99e9e935413c8c76dff4d27f92985
#
_entry.id   81a99e9e935413c8c76dff4d27f92985
#
_cell.length_a   1.000
_cell.length_b   1.000
_cell.length_c   1.000
_cell.angle_alpha   90.00
_cell.angle_beta   90.00
_cell.angle_gamma   90.00
#
_symmetry.space_group_name_H-M   'P 1'
#
loop_
_entity.id
_entity.type
_entity.pdbx_description
1 polymer ?
#
loop_
_entity_poly.entity_id
_entity_poly.type
_entity_poly.pdbx_seq_one_letter_code
_entity_poly.pdbx_strand_id
1 'polypeptide(L)' 'MPLNFRVVTWNVHKCVGGLDRRYDAARISTVLAAQSPDVVLLQEVSQGGRWYQHERQIDVLGDALGMSHRSYAV' A
#
# COMPACT_ATOMS: atom_id res chain seq x y z
N MET A 1 -11.62 -14.43 -25.45
CA MET A 1 -12.10 -13.93 -24.18
C MET A 1 -11.27 -12.72 -23.75
N PRO A 2 -11.90 -11.58 -23.49
CA PRO A 2 -11.11 -10.43 -23.04
C PRO A 2 -10.54 -10.69 -21.67
N LEU A 3 -9.31 -10.26 -21.48
CA LEU A 3 -8.64 -10.30 -20.19
C LEU A 3 -8.77 -8.93 -19.55
N ASN A 4 -9.54 -8.86 -18.50
CA ASN A 4 -9.74 -7.60 -17.77
C ASN A 4 -9.02 -7.66 -16.43
N PHE A 5 -8.24 -6.64 -16.14
CA PHE A 5 -7.65 -6.51 -14.81
C PHE A 5 -7.61 -5.05 -14.42
N ARG A 6 -7.61 -4.81 -13.13
CA ARG A 6 -7.63 -3.47 -12.56
C ARG A 6 -6.27 -3.12 -11.99
N VAL A 7 -5.73 -2.00 -12.46
CA VAL A 7 -4.48 -1.46 -11.95
C VAL A 7 -4.80 -0.21 -11.14
N VAL A 8 -4.30 -0.15 -9.92
CA VAL A 8 -4.44 1.02 -9.05
C VAL A 8 -3.05 1.59 -8.81
N THR A 9 -2.89 2.88 -9.00
CA THR A 9 -1.64 3.58 -8.69
C THR A 9 -1.95 4.70 -7.71
N TRP A 10 -1.10 4.87 -6.69
CA TRP A 10 -1.37 5.83 -5.62
C TRP A 10 -0.08 6.17 -4.88
N ASN A 11 0.12 7.46 -4.65
CA ASN A 11 1.18 7.92 -3.74
C ASN A 11 0.62 7.88 -2.33
N VAL A 12 1.12 6.95 -1.51
CA VAL A 12 0.53 6.70 -0.19
C VAL A 12 1.17 7.55 0.92
N HIS A 13 2.13 8.42 0.57
CA HIS A 13 2.76 9.33 1.54
C HIS A 13 3.28 8.60 2.78
N LYS A 14 3.94 7.45 2.57
CA LYS A 14 4.49 6.61 3.64
C LYS A 14 3.42 6.19 4.65
N CYS A 15 2.17 6.09 4.20
CA CYS A 15 0.99 5.74 4.99
C CYS A 15 0.69 6.74 6.11
N VAL A 16 1.08 7.98 5.94
CA VAL A 16 0.77 9.07 6.88
C VAL A 16 -0.34 9.94 6.29
N GLY A 17 -1.39 10.19 7.07
CA GLY A 17 -2.51 11.00 6.62
C GLY A 17 -2.13 12.44 6.34
N GLY A 18 -2.76 13.06 5.34
CA GLY A 18 -2.48 14.43 4.95
C GLY A 18 -2.96 15.46 5.95
N LEU A 19 -4.12 15.23 6.55
CA LEU A 19 -4.72 16.17 7.49
C LEU A 19 -4.30 15.89 8.93
N ASP A 20 -4.39 14.64 9.37
CA ASP A 20 -4.12 14.29 10.76
C ASP A 20 -2.68 13.85 10.98
N ARG A 21 -1.91 13.63 9.92
CA ARG A 21 -0.51 13.21 9.95
C ARG A 21 -0.29 11.95 10.77
N ARG A 22 -1.30 11.09 10.86
CA ARG A 22 -1.20 9.84 11.59
C ARG A 22 -0.73 8.73 10.65
N TYR A 23 0.20 7.93 11.15
CA TYR A 23 0.59 6.72 10.45
C TYR A 23 -0.51 5.69 10.60
N ASP A 24 -1.02 5.20 9.49
CA ASP A 24 -2.09 4.19 9.51
C ASP A 24 -2.11 3.41 8.19
N ALA A 25 -1.33 2.33 8.15
CA ALA A 25 -1.28 1.46 6.97
C ALA A 25 -2.61 0.73 6.76
N ALA A 26 -3.35 0.47 7.84
CA ALA A 26 -4.65 -0.20 7.73
C ALA A 26 -5.65 0.67 6.97
N ARG A 27 -5.61 1.98 7.18
CA ARG A 27 -6.47 2.91 6.45
C ARG A 27 -6.18 2.85 4.95
N ILE A 28 -4.89 2.81 4.58
CA ILE A 28 -4.49 2.70 3.18
C ILE A 28 -4.97 1.38 2.58
N SER A 29 -4.76 0.27 3.28
CA SER A 29 -5.18 -1.04 2.76
C SER A 29 -6.69 -1.14 2.61
N THR A 30 -7.46 -0.50 3.50
CA THR A 30 -8.92 -0.48 3.39
C THR A 30 -9.37 0.22 2.11
N VAL A 31 -8.77 1.37 1.80
CA VAL A 31 -9.10 2.10 0.58
C VAL A 31 -8.71 1.29 -0.65
N LEU A 32 -7.53 0.68 -0.65
CA LEU A 32 -7.07 -0.13 -1.77
C LEU A 32 -7.96 -1.36 -1.99
N ALA A 33 -8.32 -2.05 -0.91
CA ALA A 33 -9.16 -3.24 -1.00
C ALA A 33 -10.53 -2.92 -1.61
N ALA A 34 -11.06 -1.74 -1.31
CA ALA A 34 -12.35 -1.30 -1.84
C ALA A 34 -12.33 -1.17 -3.38
N GLN A 35 -11.16 -1.02 -3.99
CA GLN A 35 -11.00 -0.92 -5.43
C GLN A 35 -10.90 -2.28 -6.11
N SER A 36 -10.77 -3.37 -5.36
CA SER A 36 -10.59 -4.73 -5.89
C SER A 36 -9.47 -4.78 -6.93
N PRO A 37 -8.25 -4.38 -6.58
CA PRO A 37 -7.18 -4.28 -7.57
C PRO A 37 -6.56 -5.64 -7.86
N ASP A 38 -6.13 -5.82 -9.11
CA ASP A 38 -5.30 -6.96 -9.50
C ASP A 38 -3.82 -6.60 -9.41
N VAL A 39 -3.48 -5.36 -9.71
CA VAL A 39 -2.12 -4.83 -9.62
C VAL A 39 -2.16 -3.51 -8.88
N VAL A 40 -1.25 -3.33 -7.94
CA VAL A 40 -1.16 -2.09 -7.16
C VAL A 40 0.26 -1.52 -7.33
N LEU A 41 0.34 -0.28 -7.79
CA LEU A 41 1.59 0.45 -7.97
C LEU A 41 1.59 1.63 -7.00
N LEU A 42 2.47 1.57 -6.02
CA LEU A 42 2.48 2.57 -4.95
C LEU A 42 3.78 3.38 -4.98
N GLN A 43 3.66 4.64 -4.63
CA GLN A 43 4.79 5.55 -4.48
C GLN A 43 4.89 5.97 -3.00
N GLU A 44 6.10 6.29 -2.56
CA GLU A 44 6.41 6.69 -1.18
C GLU A 44 5.99 5.65 -0.16
N VAL A 45 6.33 4.40 -0.43
CA VAL A 45 6.19 3.31 0.53
C VAL A 45 7.51 3.18 1.28
N SER A 46 7.45 2.98 2.59
CA SER A 46 8.65 2.87 3.43
C SER A 46 8.92 1.43 3.85
N GLN A 47 10.18 1.11 4.07
CA GLN A 47 10.60 -0.20 4.56
C GLN A 47 11.02 -0.18 6.02
N GLY A 48 10.40 0.61 6.84
CA GLY A 48 10.66 0.59 8.26
C GLY A 48 11.11 1.94 8.78
N GLY A 49 11.76 1.93 9.92
CA GLY A 49 12.17 3.13 10.62
C GLY A 49 11.23 3.41 11.80
N ARG A 50 11.78 4.15 12.77
CA ARG A 50 11.06 4.43 14.01
C ARG A 50 9.75 5.18 13.76
N TRP A 51 9.79 6.12 12.83
CA TRP A 51 8.64 6.95 12.52
C TRP A 51 7.45 6.13 12.00
N TYR A 52 7.73 4.99 11.36
CA TYR A 52 6.70 4.16 10.74
C TYR A 52 6.54 2.84 11.51
N GLN A 53 6.76 2.87 12.82
CA GLN A 53 6.57 1.72 13.71
C GLN A 53 7.42 0.52 13.31
N HIS A 54 8.57 0.78 12.66
CA HIS A 54 9.49 -0.26 12.19
C HIS A 54 8.86 -1.29 11.24
N GLU A 55 7.71 -0.95 10.66
CA GLU A 55 7.05 -1.85 9.73
C GLU A 55 7.58 -1.70 8.32
N ARG A 56 7.65 -2.82 7.61
CA ARG A 56 7.87 -2.79 6.16
C ARG A 56 6.50 -2.60 5.51
N GLN A 57 6.23 -1.40 5.04
CA GLN A 57 4.89 -1.05 4.57
C GLN A 57 4.41 -1.92 3.41
N ILE A 58 5.33 -2.31 2.50
CA ILE A 58 4.94 -3.18 1.39
C ILE A 58 4.43 -4.52 1.89
N ASP A 59 5.00 -5.05 2.95
CA ASP A 59 4.54 -6.32 3.52
C ASP A 59 3.22 -6.16 4.26
N VAL A 60 3.07 -5.09 5.02
CA VAL A 60 1.82 -4.82 5.74
C VAL A 60 0.67 -4.68 4.74
N LEU A 61 0.87 -3.88 3.70
CA LEU A 61 -0.17 -3.66 2.69
C LEU A 61 -0.43 -4.91 1.86
N GLY A 62 0.62 -5.61 1.46
CA GLY A 62 0.47 -6.84 0.69
C GLY A 62 -0.25 -7.93 1.45
N ASP A 63 0.06 -8.09 2.73
CA ASP A 63 -0.64 -9.08 3.58
C ASP A 63 -2.11 -8.71 3.73
N ALA A 64 -2.40 -7.44 3.99
CA ALA A 64 -3.78 -6.99 4.15
C ALA A 64 -4.60 -7.15 2.88
N LEU A 65 -3.98 -7.04 1.71
CA LEU A 65 -4.65 -7.18 0.41
C LEU A 65 -4.64 -8.61 -0.11
N GLY A 66 -3.93 -9.52 0.56
CA GLY A 66 -3.80 -10.90 0.09
C GLY A 66 -2.92 -11.03 -1.14
N MET A 67 -2.01 -10.08 -1.35
CA MET A 67 -1.10 -10.05 -2.50
C MET A 67 0.26 -10.58 -2.11
N SER A 68 0.60 -11.79 -2.60
CA SER A 68 1.85 -12.45 -2.21
C SER A 68 3.05 -12.06 -3.07
N HIS A 69 2.82 -11.56 -4.28
CA HIS A 69 3.91 -11.16 -5.18
C HIS A 69 4.17 -9.67 -5.03
N ARG A 70 5.38 -9.31 -4.59
CA ARG A 70 5.73 -7.94 -4.27
C ARG A 70 7.13 -7.61 -4.76
N SER A 71 7.34 -6.34 -5.09
CA SER A 71 8.66 -5.83 -5.45
C SER A 71 8.79 -4.41 -4.90
N TYR A 72 9.94 -4.12 -4.33
CA TYR A 72 10.23 -2.80 -3.78
C TYR A 72 11.53 -2.27 -4.37
N ALA A 73 11.49 -1.05 -4.87
CA ALA A 73 12.65 -0.37 -5.43
C ALA A 73 12.92 0.93 -4.66
N VAL A 74 14.20 1.16 -4.41
CA VAL A 74 14.62 2.38 -3.71
C VAL A 74 14.89 3.49 -4.72
#